data_1df3da9813bd1932533c6c07dfb1f27e
#
_entry.id   1df3da9813bd1932533c6c07dfb1f27e
#
_cell.length_a   1.000
_cell.length_b   1.000
_cell.length_c   1.000
_cell.angle_alpha   90.00
_cell.angle_beta   90.00
_cell.angle_gamma   90.00
#
_symmetry.space_group_name_H-M   'P 1'
#
loop_
_entity.id
_entity.type
_entity.pdbx_description
1 polymer ?
#
loop_
_entity_poly.entity_id
_entity_poly.type
_entity_poly.pdbx_seq_one_letter_code
_entity_poly.pdbx_strand_id
1 'polypeptide(L)'
;MIDDVRYEDFIGIFDTQFNTQPVIDYWEYQKKCGATFNRKGIFGKERRANQRKDQCLATEDFILDHTCGYEWMKQYNEICGDCLELYIDEYESLLQYRYQQIYLNVQKTRPGEGYHAWHSENGSMGTNRRLLATMMYLNDDFEGGETEFLYIHKRYKPKKGQVLIWPAGFTHTHRGLPPLDGDKYISTSWLENING
;
A
#
# COMPACT_ATOMS: atom_id res chain seq x y z
N MET A 1 -16.59 7.83 -0.90
CA MET A 1 -17.65 6.93 -1.46
C MET A 1 -16.94 5.87 -2.28
N ILE A 2 -17.37 4.61 -2.19
CA ILE A 2 -16.90 3.47 -3.00
C ILE A 2 -17.86 3.35 -4.19
N ASP A 3 -17.31 3.29 -5.41
CA ASP A 3 -18.10 3.26 -6.66
C ASP A 3 -18.30 1.84 -7.19
N ASP A 4 -17.30 0.98 -7.05
CA ASP A 4 -17.30 -0.40 -7.53
C ASP A 4 -16.49 -1.29 -6.61
N VAL A 5 -16.94 -2.54 -6.44
CA VAL A 5 -16.30 -3.55 -5.60
C VAL A 5 -16.20 -4.86 -6.37
N ARG A 6 -15.01 -5.44 -6.40
CA ARG A 6 -14.76 -6.74 -7.03
C ARG A 6 -13.84 -7.57 -6.15
N TYR A 7 -14.04 -8.87 -6.18
CA TYR A 7 -13.20 -9.84 -5.47
C TYR A 7 -12.65 -10.87 -6.45
N GLU A 8 -11.35 -11.03 -6.49
CA GLU A 8 -10.66 -11.95 -7.39
C GLU A 8 -9.51 -12.63 -6.66
N ASP A 9 -9.57 -13.96 -6.52
CA ASP A 9 -8.50 -14.74 -5.88
C ASP A 9 -8.07 -14.19 -4.50
N PHE A 10 -9.04 -13.84 -3.66
CA PHE A 10 -8.85 -13.18 -2.36
C PHE A 10 -8.26 -11.77 -2.43
N ILE A 11 -8.23 -11.14 -3.58
CA ILE A 11 -7.88 -9.73 -3.73
C ILE A 11 -9.17 -8.93 -3.83
N GLY A 12 -9.41 -8.05 -2.87
CA GLY A 12 -10.48 -7.03 -2.93
C GLY A 12 -9.99 -5.84 -3.74
N ILE A 13 -10.79 -5.39 -4.68
CA ILE A 13 -10.53 -4.27 -5.58
C ILE A 13 -11.67 -3.27 -5.42
N PHE A 14 -11.37 -2.10 -4.89
CA PHE A 14 -12.34 -1.08 -4.54
C PHE A 14 -12.03 0.21 -5.32
N ASP A 15 -12.91 0.59 -6.22
CA ASP A 15 -12.82 1.88 -6.91
C ASP A 15 -13.47 2.95 -6.03
N THR A 16 -12.71 4.01 -5.69
CA THR A 16 -13.18 5.04 -4.77
C THR A 16 -13.09 6.45 -5.36
N GLN A 17 -13.90 7.37 -4.81
CA GLN A 17 -13.85 8.80 -5.12
C GLN A 17 -12.94 9.58 -4.16
N PHE A 18 -12.00 8.92 -3.49
CA PHE A 18 -11.09 9.60 -2.59
C PHE A 18 -10.21 10.60 -3.36
N ASN A 19 -10.14 11.83 -2.87
CA ASN A 19 -9.23 12.82 -3.43
C ASN A 19 -7.80 12.55 -2.95
N THR A 20 -7.00 11.96 -3.81
CA THR A 20 -5.62 11.55 -3.49
C THR A 20 -4.61 12.69 -3.52
N GLN A 21 -4.93 13.85 -4.13
CA GLN A 21 -3.98 14.95 -4.31
C GLN A 21 -3.41 15.48 -2.98
N PRO A 22 -4.19 15.66 -1.90
CA PRO A 22 -3.65 16.11 -0.62
C PRO A 22 -2.58 15.18 -0.04
N VAL A 23 -2.67 13.86 -0.29
CA VAL A 23 -1.65 12.88 0.15
C VAL A 23 -0.34 13.08 -0.62
N ILE A 24 -0.42 13.31 -1.92
CA ILE A 24 0.73 13.59 -2.79
C ILE A 24 1.38 14.92 -2.38
N ASP A 25 0.59 15.96 -2.16
CA ASP A 25 1.06 17.29 -1.75
C ASP A 25 1.77 17.22 -0.38
N TYR A 26 1.20 16.46 0.56
CA TYR A 26 1.81 16.19 1.85
C TYR A 26 3.15 15.48 1.70
N TRP A 27 3.24 14.43 0.85
CA TRP A 27 4.49 13.72 0.59
C TRP A 27 5.56 14.65 0.00
N GLU A 28 5.21 15.47 -1.01
CA GLU A 28 6.14 16.42 -1.63
C GLU A 28 6.59 17.52 -0.66
N TYR A 29 5.70 17.96 0.23
CA TYR A 29 6.06 18.87 1.32
C TYR A 29 7.07 18.23 2.29
N GLN A 30 6.80 17.02 2.76
CA GLN A 30 7.68 16.28 3.68
C GLN A 30 9.04 15.98 3.04
N LYS A 31 9.08 15.75 1.75
CA LYS A 31 10.33 15.61 0.99
C LYS A 31 11.16 16.90 1.03
N LYS A 32 10.54 18.05 0.85
CA LYS A 32 11.23 19.36 0.96
C LYS A 32 11.75 19.60 2.38
N CYS A 33 11.08 19.07 3.38
CA CYS A 33 11.51 19.10 4.79
C CYS A 33 12.59 18.06 5.14
N GLY A 34 13.00 17.19 4.20
CA GLY A 34 13.98 16.14 4.44
C GLY A 34 13.47 14.93 5.22
N ALA A 35 12.16 14.78 5.40
CA ALA A 35 11.55 13.70 6.16
C ALA A 35 11.40 12.39 5.37
N THR A 36 11.60 12.40 4.06
CA THR A 36 11.55 11.19 3.24
C THR A 36 12.90 10.47 3.21
N PHE A 37 12.87 9.16 3.03
CA PHE A 37 14.08 8.34 2.92
C PHE A 37 14.05 7.43 1.69
N ASN A 38 15.22 7.19 1.13
CA ASN A 38 15.37 6.26 0.01
C ASN A 38 15.45 4.82 0.53
N ARG A 39 14.52 3.98 0.10
CA ARG A 39 14.66 2.54 0.28
C ARG A 39 15.56 1.96 -0.80
N LYS A 40 16.80 1.75 -0.44
CA LYS A 40 17.71 0.87 -1.17
C LYS A 40 17.77 -0.41 -0.35
N GLY A 41 17.34 -1.53 -0.90
CA GLY A 41 17.21 -2.84 -0.25
C GLY A 41 17.78 -2.95 1.18
N ILE A 42 16.99 -3.35 2.11
CA ILE A 42 17.07 -3.15 3.58
C ILE A 42 18.38 -3.53 4.29
N PHE A 43 19.38 -4.12 3.65
CA PHE A 43 20.61 -4.57 4.33
C PHE A 43 21.91 -4.28 3.55
N GLY A 44 22.14 -3.06 3.14
CA GLY A 44 23.49 -2.49 2.94
C GLY A 44 24.47 -3.19 1.97
N LYS A 45 24.05 -4.07 1.07
CA LYS A 45 24.91 -4.67 0.04
C LYS A 45 24.33 -4.42 -1.36
N GLU A 46 25.19 -4.09 -2.32
CA GLU A 46 24.89 -3.72 -3.71
C GLU A 46 23.90 -4.67 -4.43
N ARG A 47 23.85 -5.93 -4.06
CA ARG A 47 22.92 -6.93 -4.63
C ARG A 47 21.43 -6.61 -4.42
N ARG A 48 21.06 -5.68 -3.53
CA ARG A 48 19.67 -5.37 -3.20
C ARG A 48 19.15 -4.07 -3.83
N ALA A 49 20.01 -3.23 -4.37
CA ALA A 49 19.60 -2.06 -5.16
C ALA A 49 18.76 -2.45 -6.38
N ASN A 50 19.04 -3.65 -6.95
CA ASN A 50 18.26 -4.20 -8.07
C ASN A 50 16.92 -4.84 -7.63
N GLN A 51 16.65 -4.97 -6.32
CA GLN A 51 15.43 -5.58 -5.80
C GLN A 51 14.38 -4.53 -5.46
N ARG A 52 14.82 -3.39 -4.93
CA ARG A 52 13.92 -2.29 -4.58
C ARG A 52 14.63 -0.95 -4.71
N LYS A 53 13.96 0.00 -5.36
CA LYS A 53 14.36 1.40 -5.42
C LYS A 53 13.10 2.26 -5.45
N ASP A 54 12.84 2.97 -4.38
CA ASP A 54 11.76 3.91 -4.22
C ASP A 54 12.09 4.91 -3.12
N GLN A 55 11.32 5.98 -3.03
CA GLN A 55 11.42 6.96 -1.96
C GLN A 55 10.16 6.92 -1.10
N CYS A 56 10.33 6.78 0.20
CA CYS A 56 9.25 6.55 1.13
C CYS A 56 9.13 7.66 2.18
N LEU A 57 7.92 7.88 2.61
CA LEU A 57 7.55 8.51 3.85
C LEU A 57 6.73 7.49 4.64
N ALA A 58 7.29 6.97 5.73
CA ALA A 58 6.55 6.15 6.68
C ALA A 58 6.05 7.04 7.82
N THR A 59 4.80 6.88 8.18
CA THR A 59 4.17 7.65 9.24
C THR A 59 3.20 6.77 10.02
N GLU A 60 3.08 7.02 11.29
CA GLU A 60 2.04 6.43 12.14
C GLU A 60 0.77 7.26 11.94
N ASP A 61 -0.17 6.76 11.17
CA ASP A 61 -1.42 7.42 10.81
C ASP A 61 -2.22 7.88 12.03
N PHE A 62 -2.26 7.06 13.08
CA PHE A 62 -2.88 7.42 14.35
C PHE A 62 -2.30 8.72 14.95
N ILE A 63 -0.98 8.88 14.93
CA ILE A 63 -0.34 10.10 15.45
C ILE A 63 -0.70 11.30 14.59
N LEU A 64 -0.69 11.15 13.28
CA LEU A 64 -1.05 12.24 12.36
C LEU A 64 -2.50 12.66 12.49
N ASP A 65 -3.44 11.70 12.55
CA ASP A 65 -4.87 11.99 12.72
C ASP A 65 -5.15 12.73 14.01
N HIS A 66 -4.62 12.25 15.13
CA HIS A 66 -4.90 12.82 16.44
C HIS A 66 -4.08 14.05 16.83
N THR A 67 -2.88 14.22 16.29
CA THR A 67 -1.97 15.30 16.68
C THR A 67 -1.83 16.41 15.64
N CYS A 68 -1.93 16.08 14.36
CA CYS A 68 -1.71 17.02 13.27
C CYS A 68 -3.02 17.49 12.60
N GLY A 69 -4.13 16.77 12.82
CA GLY A 69 -5.46 17.19 12.37
C GLY A 69 -5.60 17.32 10.84
N TYR A 70 -4.86 16.50 10.08
CA TYR A 70 -4.98 16.52 8.62
C TYR A 70 -6.32 15.93 8.19
N GLU A 71 -7.19 16.73 7.63
CA GLU A 71 -8.50 16.30 7.15
C GLU A 71 -8.42 15.18 6.11
N TRP A 72 -7.43 15.21 5.22
CA TRP A 72 -7.25 14.15 4.24
C TRP A 72 -6.92 12.79 4.89
N MET A 73 -6.22 12.78 6.04
CA MET A 73 -5.89 11.55 6.77
C MET A 73 -7.13 10.90 7.35
N LYS A 74 -8.03 11.70 7.91
CA LYS A 74 -9.32 11.24 8.42
C LYS A 74 -10.14 10.61 7.29
N GLN A 75 -10.29 11.32 6.18
CA GLN A 75 -11.00 10.82 5.00
C GLN A 75 -10.35 9.56 4.40
N TYR A 76 -9.01 9.49 4.41
CA TYR A 76 -8.27 8.30 3.97
C TYR A 76 -8.59 7.10 4.87
N ASN A 77 -8.54 7.28 6.20
CA ASN A 77 -8.82 6.21 7.15
C ASN A 77 -10.27 5.75 7.07
N GLU A 78 -11.22 6.67 6.90
CA GLU A 78 -12.64 6.35 6.69
C GLU A 78 -12.83 5.49 5.45
N ILE A 79 -12.32 5.91 4.29
CA ILE A 79 -12.52 5.14 3.05
C ILE A 79 -11.79 3.79 3.05
N CYS A 80 -10.60 3.71 3.63
CA CYS A 80 -9.90 2.44 3.78
C CYS A 80 -10.58 1.52 4.81
N GLY A 81 -11.18 2.10 5.85
CA GLY A 81 -12.02 1.38 6.82
C GLY A 81 -13.25 0.77 6.15
N ASP A 82 -13.99 1.56 5.37
CA ASP A 82 -15.15 1.08 4.62
C ASP A 82 -14.78 -0.07 3.65
N CYS A 83 -13.65 0.06 2.94
CA CYS A 83 -13.14 -1.01 2.07
C CYS A 83 -12.81 -2.28 2.86
N LEU A 84 -12.23 -2.12 4.05
CA LEU A 84 -11.87 -3.26 4.91
C LEU A 84 -13.11 -3.95 5.48
N GLU A 85 -14.12 -3.20 5.90
CA GLU A 85 -15.39 -3.77 6.37
C GLU A 85 -16.03 -4.64 5.28
N LEU A 86 -16.14 -4.13 4.05
CA LEU A 86 -16.64 -4.91 2.91
C LEU A 86 -15.79 -6.14 2.60
N TYR A 87 -14.47 -6.04 2.77
CA TYR A 87 -13.57 -7.19 2.58
C TYR A 87 -13.76 -8.26 3.66
N ILE A 88 -13.97 -7.87 4.91
CA ILE A 88 -14.23 -8.79 6.02
C ILE A 88 -15.60 -9.44 5.87
N ASP A 89 -16.60 -8.71 5.40
CA ASP A 89 -17.95 -9.25 5.15
C ASP A 89 -17.94 -10.32 4.04
N GLU A 90 -17.13 -10.13 3.00
CA GLU A 90 -16.94 -11.15 1.96
C GLU A 90 -16.22 -12.40 2.48
N TYR A 91 -15.28 -12.22 3.42
CA TYR A 91 -14.48 -13.30 3.98
C TYR A 91 -14.70 -13.45 5.49
N GLU A 92 -15.87 -13.93 5.89
CA GLU A 92 -16.33 -14.04 7.30
C GLU A 92 -15.32 -14.72 8.25
N SER A 93 -14.45 -15.60 7.74
CA SER A 93 -13.39 -16.21 8.54
C SER A 93 -12.44 -15.18 9.17
N LEU A 94 -12.41 -13.97 8.65
CA LEU A 94 -11.62 -12.86 9.17
C LEU A 94 -12.21 -12.26 10.45
N LEU A 95 -13.50 -12.46 10.75
CA LEU A 95 -14.17 -11.95 11.96
C LEU A 95 -13.58 -12.51 13.28
N GLN A 96 -12.86 -13.62 13.21
CA GLN A 96 -12.20 -14.22 14.39
C GLN A 96 -10.96 -13.45 14.87
N TYR A 97 -10.45 -12.50 14.06
CA TYR A 97 -9.24 -11.76 14.38
C TYR A 97 -9.55 -10.37 14.89
N ARG A 98 -8.64 -9.83 15.71
CA ARG A 98 -8.59 -8.40 16.03
C ARG A 98 -7.47 -7.78 15.23
N TYR A 99 -7.77 -6.65 14.59
CA TYR A 99 -6.84 -5.98 13.69
C TYR A 99 -6.31 -4.68 14.31
N GLN A 100 -5.06 -4.43 14.04
CA GLN A 100 -4.45 -3.11 14.25
C GLN A 100 -3.72 -2.70 12.96
N GLN A 101 -4.02 -1.54 12.46
CA GLN A 101 -3.20 -0.89 11.44
C GLN A 101 -1.96 -0.31 12.11
N ILE A 102 -0.78 -0.57 11.55
CA ILE A 102 0.48 -0.24 12.23
C ILE A 102 1.01 1.13 11.83
N TYR A 103 1.00 1.41 10.56
CA TYR A 103 1.44 2.69 10.00
C TYR A 103 1.00 2.83 8.54
N LEU A 104 0.94 4.07 8.07
CA LEU A 104 0.76 4.41 6.67
C LEU A 104 2.13 4.71 6.04
N ASN A 105 2.40 4.10 4.92
CA ASN A 105 3.63 4.30 4.16
C ASN A 105 3.29 4.86 2.79
N VAL A 106 3.62 6.12 2.54
CA VAL A 106 3.44 6.76 1.24
C VAL A 106 4.73 6.67 0.46
N GLN A 107 4.66 6.18 -0.77
CA GLN A 107 5.81 5.85 -1.61
C GLN A 107 5.75 6.60 -2.92
N LYS A 108 6.88 7.16 -3.33
CA LYS A 108 7.12 7.68 -4.66
C LYS A 108 8.10 6.78 -5.39
N THR A 109 7.76 6.37 -6.58
CA THR A 109 8.58 5.54 -7.47
C THR A 109 8.75 6.28 -8.79
N ARG A 110 9.99 6.52 -9.20
CA ARG A 110 10.33 7.19 -10.46
C ARG A 110 10.44 6.20 -11.60
N PRO A 111 10.45 6.66 -12.86
CA PRO A 111 10.72 5.80 -14.01
C PRO A 111 11.93 4.89 -13.81
N GLY A 112 11.74 3.59 -14.05
CA GLY A 112 12.75 2.56 -13.85
C GLY A 112 13.02 2.15 -12.39
N GLU A 113 12.44 2.82 -11.40
CA GLU A 113 12.47 2.43 -10.00
C GLU A 113 11.31 1.48 -9.68
N GLY A 114 11.37 0.75 -8.58
CA GLY A 114 10.28 -0.15 -8.17
C GLY A 114 10.66 -1.09 -7.04
N TYR A 115 9.73 -1.93 -6.66
CA TYR A 115 9.99 -3.07 -5.80
C TYR A 115 9.99 -4.33 -6.67
N HIS A 116 11.11 -4.60 -7.31
CA HIS A 116 11.27 -5.62 -8.35
C HIS A 116 11.32 -7.05 -7.80
N ALA A 117 11.72 -7.20 -6.52
CA ALA A 117 11.80 -8.53 -5.90
C ALA A 117 10.41 -9.05 -5.56
N TRP A 118 10.17 -10.31 -5.89
CA TRP A 118 9.03 -11.05 -5.41
C TRP A 118 9.07 -11.16 -3.89
N HIS A 119 7.99 -10.77 -3.22
CA HIS A 119 7.90 -10.78 -1.75
C HIS A 119 6.48 -11.03 -1.27
N SER A 120 6.37 -11.53 -0.06
CA SER A 120 5.14 -11.53 0.74
C SER A 120 5.31 -10.56 1.91
N GLU A 121 4.21 -10.11 2.47
CA GLU A 121 4.24 -9.06 3.49
C GLU A 121 4.56 -9.57 4.90
N ASN A 122 4.42 -10.87 5.14
CA ASN A 122 4.65 -11.51 6.43
C ASN A 122 5.91 -12.41 6.49
N GLY A 123 6.83 -12.27 5.55
CA GLY A 123 7.99 -13.16 5.36
C GLY A 123 9.13 -13.02 6.38
N SER A 124 8.98 -12.27 7.47
CA SER A 124 10.02 -12.10 8.50
C SER A 124 9.42 -12.14 9.91
N MET A 125 10.28 -12.34 10.92
CA MET A 125 9.84 -12.32 12.33
C MET A 125 9.19 -10.99 12.74
N GLY A 126 9.66 -9.87 12.18
CA GLY A 126 9.10 -8.55 12.48
C GLY A 126 7.79 -8.24 11.76
N THR A 127 7.37 -9.10 10.82
CA THR A 127 6.16 -8.89 10.01
C THR A 127 5.19 -10.08 10.03
N ASN A 128 5.49 -11.12 10.80
CA ASN A 128 4.75 -12.38 10.81
C ASN A 128 3.30 -12.25 11.32
N ARG A 129 2.96 -11.15 12.00
CA ARG A 129 1.60 -10.83 12.46
C ARG A 129 0.71 -10.23 11.38
N ARG A 130 1.28 -9.81 10.24
CA ARG A 130 0.51 -9.21 9.15
C ARG A 130 -0.43 -10.23 8.55
N LEU A 131 -1.72 -9.97 8.62
CA LEU A 131 -2.78 -10.78 8.01
C LEU A 131 -3.15 -10.28 6.64
N LEU A 132 -3.35 -8.98 6.53
CA LEU A 132 -3.75 -8.32 5.29
C LEU A 132 -2.77 -7.20 4.95
N ALA A 133 -2.59 -6.97 3.66
CA ALA A 133 -1.98 -5.77 3.12
C ALA A 133 -3.05 -4.92 2.44
N THR A 134 -2.92 -3.61 2.59
CA THR A 134 -3.76 -2.63 1.89
C THR A 134 -2.88 -1.70 1.07
N MET A 135 -3.34 -1.31 -0.10
CA MET A 135 -2.65 -0.36 -0.96
C MET A 135 -3.66 0.50 -1.71
N MET A 136 -3.37 1.80 -1.83
CA MET A 136 -4.13 2.68 -2.71
C MET A 136 -3.19 3.28 -3.77
N TYR A 137 -3.61 3.27 -5.03
CA TYR A 137 -2.96 4.05 -6.07
C TYR A 137 -3.36 5.52 -5.93
N LEU A 138 -2.37 6.40 -5.76
CA LEU A 138 -2.63 7.82 -5.55
C LEU A 138 -2.66 8.62 -6.86
N ASN A 139 -2.09 8.06 -7.93
CA ASN A 139 -2.17 8.61 -9.30
C ASN A 139 -2.09 7.48 -10.34
N ASP A 140 -2.43 7.82 -11.58
CA ASP A 140 -2.43 6.91 -12.73
C ASP A 140 -2.04 7.61 -14.04
N ASP A 141 -1.44 8.79 -13.94
CA ASP A 141 -0.99 9.63 -15.05
C ASP A 141 0.43 9.24 -15.55
N PHE A 142 0.67 7.92 -15.67
CA PHE A 142 1.91 7.31 -16.15
C PHE A 142 1.63 5.95 -16.80
N GLU A 143 2.57 5.45 -17.59
CA GLU A 143 2.53 4.09 -18.14
C GLU A 143 3.30 3.10 -17.26
N GLY A 144 2.90 1.83 -17.27
CA GLY A 144 3.50 0.78 -16.46
C GLY A 144 3.07 0.84 -14.99
N GLY A 145 3.96 0.47 -14.08
CA GLY A 145 3.76 0.59 -12.63
C GLY A 145 2.76 -0.39 -12.02
N GLU A 146 2.41 -1.47 -12.72
CA GLU A 146 1.45 -2.47 -12.24
C GLU A 146 1.93 -3.16 -10.96
N THR A 147 0.96 -3.62 -10.16
CA THR A 147 1.19 -4.60 -9.09
C THR A 147 0.95 -5.99 -9.66
N GLU A 148 2.00 -6.82 -9.66
CA GLU A 148 1.98 -8.15 -10.25
C GLU A 148 2.01 -9.22 -9.16
N PHE A 149 1.08 -10.19 -9.23
CA PHE A 149 0.98 -11.33 -8.33
C PHE A 149 1.49 -12.59 -9.00
N LEU A 150 2.47 -13.26 -8.37
CA LEU A 150 3.22 -14.37 -8.96
C LEU A 150 2.36 -15.61 -9.20
N TYR A 151 1.71 -16.11 -8.17
CA TYR A 151 0.99 -17.39 -8.22
C TYR A 151 -0.42 -17.29 -8.78
N ILE A 152 -0.96 -16.09 -8.78
CA ILE A 152 -2.29 -15.77 -9.33
C ILE A 152 -2.20 -15.39 -10.81
N HIS A 153 -0.98 -15.07 -11.30
CA HIS A 153 -0.71 -14.65 -12.68
C HIS A 153 -1.53 -13.43 -13.13
N LYS A 154 -1.75 -12.48 -12.21
CA LYS A 154 -2.50 -11.25 -12.47
C LYS A 154 -1.63 -10.01 -12.29
N ARG A 155 -1.98 -8.99 -13.06
CA ARG A 155 -1.42 -7.63 -12.95
C ARG A 155 -2.55 -6.63 -12.81
N TYR A 156 -2.42 -5.77 -11.83
CA TYR A 156 -3.36 -4.67 -11.60
C TYR A 156 -2.73 -3.37 -12.06
N LYS A 157 -3.31 -2.80 -13.13
CA LYS A 157 -2.89 -1.49 -13.63
C LYS A 157 -3.30 -0.42 -12.62
N PRO A 158 -2.42 0.55 -12.32
CA PRO A 158 -2.77 1.68 -11.46
C PRO A 158 -4.03 2.39 -11.94
N LYS A 159 -4.94 2.66 -10.99
CA LYS A 159 -6.11 3.49 -11.18
C LYS A 159 -6.23 4.40 -9.95
N LYS A 160 -6.21 5.70 -10.17
CA LYS A 160 -6.26 6.71 -9.11
C LYS A 160 -7.45 6.48 -8.17
N GLY A 161 -7.17 6.46 -6.86
CA GLY A 161 -8.17 6.22 -5.82
C GLY A 161 -8.57 4.75 -5.64
N GLN A 162 -8.05 3.82 -6.46
CA GLN A 162 -8.35 2.39 -6.30
C GLN A 162 -7.58 1.82 -5.11
N VAL A 163 -8.32 1.14 -4.22
CA VAL A 163 -7.77 0.38 -3.08
C VAL A 163 -7.71 -1.10 -3.44
N LEU A 164 -6.59 -1.73 -3.14
CA LEU A 164 -6.41 -3.18 -3.17
C LEU A 164 -6.21 -3.69 -1.75
N ILE A 165 -6.88 -4.80 -1.39
CA ILE A 165 -6.70 -5.51 -0.12
C ILE A 165 -6.44 -6.97 -0.43
N TRP A 166 -5.40 -7.57 0.16
CA TRP A 166 -5.06 -8.97 -0.08
C TRP A 166 -4.40 -9.64 1.14
N PRO A 167 -4.43 -10.99 1.25
CA PRO A 167 -3.72 -11.72 2.29
C PRO A 167 -2.21 -11.47 2.26
N ALA A 168 -1.62 -11.23 3.41
CA ALA A 168 -0.18 -10.90 3.54
C ALA A 168 0.75 -12.10 3.29
N GLY A 169 0.21 -13.32 3.17
CA GLY A 169 0.95 -14.57 3.08
C GLY A 169 1.60 -14.85 1.71
N PHE A 170 2.35 -15.94 1.66
CA PHE A 170 3.13 -16.34 0.48
C PHE A 170 2.27 -16.62 -0.77
N THR A 171 1.01 -17.01 -0.61
CA THR A 171 0.07 -17.23 -1.71
C THR A 171 -0.13 -15.98 -2.57
N HIS A 172 0.01 -14.81 -1.96
CA HIS A 172 -0.08 -13.50 -2.59
C HIS A 172 1.29 -12.83 -2.75
N THR A 173 2.32 -13.65 -3.03
CA THR A 173 3.64 -13.14 -3.43
C THR A 173 3.50 -12.22 -4.63
N HIS A 174 3.99 -10.99 -4.48
CA HIS A 174 3.82 -9.94 -5.48
C HIS A 174 5.07 -9.08 -5.63
N ARG A 175 5.04 -8.20 -6.64
CA ARG A 175 6.04 -7.15 -6.85
C ARG A 175 5.41 -5.91 -7.48
N GLY A 176 6.06 -4.76 -7.32
CA GLY A 176 5.72 -3.53 -8.02
C GLY A 176 6.59 -3.36 -9.26
N LEU A 177 5.97 -3.31 -10.44
CA LEU A 177 6.65 -2.99 -11.67
C LEU A 177 7.00 -1.50 -11.74
N PRO A 178 8.07 -1.11 -12.48
CA PRO A 178 8.45 0.28 -12.62
C PRO A 178 7.43 1.06 -13.46
N PRO A 179 7.15 2.32 -13.11
CA PRO A 179 6.56 3.23 -14.07
C PRO A 179 7.57 3.52 -15.19
N LEU A 180 7.07 3.79 -16.39
CA LEU A 180 7.91 3.95 -17.60
C LEU A 180 8.24 5.43 -17.90
N ASP A 181 7.33 6.34 -17.62
CA ASP A 181 7.43 7.75 -18.05
C ASP A 181 7.06 8.81 -16.99
N GLY A 182 6.34 8.46 -15.95
CA GLY A 182 5.91 9.38 -14.89
C GLY A 182 6.25 8.87 -13.48
N ASP A 183 6.06 9.74 -12.50
CA ASP A 183 6.23 9.37 -11.10
C ASP A 183 4.98 8.64 -10.60
N LYS A 184 5.14 7.45 -10.04
CA LYS A 184 4.07 6.67 -9.40
C LYS A 184 4.02 6.98 -7.90
N TYR A 185 2.83 7.29 -7.39
CA TYR A 185 2.57 7.41 -5.96
C TYR A 185 1.58 6.35 -5.50
N ILE A 186 1.92 5.67 -4.41
CA ILE A 186 1.03 4.73 -3.73
C ILE A 186 1.09 4.96 -2.22
N SER A 187 0.02 4.60 -1.54
CA SER A 187 0.05 4.37 -0.10
C SER A 187 -0.06 2.87 0.19
N THR A 188 0.63 2.39 1.22
CA THR A 188 0.55 1.01 1.69
C THR A 188 0.43 0.96 3.20
N SER A 189 -0.38 0.05 3.70
CA SER A 189 -0.53 -0.23 5.12
C SER A 189 -0.73 -1.73 5.35
N TRP A 190 -0.66 -2.16 6.59
CA TRP A 190 -0.83 -3.55 6.98
C TRP A 190 -1.70 -3.66 8.20
N LEU A 191 -2.55 -4.68 8.18
CA LEU A 191 -3.39 -5.05 9.31
C LEU A 191 -2.74 -6.24 10.02
N GLU A 192 -2.29 -6.01 11.23
CA GLU A 192 -1.72 -7.05 12.08
C GLU A 192 -2.78 -7.67 12.98
N ASN A 193 -2.66 -8.98 13.18
CA ASN A 193 -3.43 -9.69 14.19
C ASN A 193 -2.85 -9.37 15.57
N ILE A 194 -3.71 -8.87 16.45
CA ILE A 194 -3.37 -8.56 17.84
C ILE A 194 -3.99 -9.50 18.86
N ASN A 195 -4.62 -10.59 18.43
CA ASN A 195 -4.98 -11.66 19.32
C ASN A 195 -3.68 -12.28 19.86
N GLY A 196 -3.41 -12.04 21.14
CA GLY A 196 -2.28 -12.59 21.85
C GLY A 196 -2.51 -14.01 22.30
#